data_0e829a43cf0c91458c495255b94a9edf
#
_entry.id   0e829a43cf0c91458c495255b94a9edf
#
_cell.length_a   1.000
_cell.length_b   1.000
_cell.length_c   1.000
_cell.angle_alpha   90.00
_cell.angle_beta   90.00
_cell.angle_gamma   90.00
#
_symmetry.space_group_name_H-M   'P 1'
#
loop_
_entity.id
_entity.type
_entity.pdbx_description
1 polymer ?
#
loop_
_entity_poly.entity_id
_entity_poly.type
_entity_poly.pdbx_seq_one_letter_code
_entity_poly.pdbx_strand_id
1 'polypeptide(L)'
;MARQPTSLARREREIMDVVYRLGGATSRQIREELQDPPHPAAVRTLLRILESKGQLRHTKDGPRHVYVPTTPRTVAQRSAVKHLLSTFFGGSRAAAVAALLDDGDEPLTAGERETLAGVVKRLRAEGR
;
A
#
# COMPACT_ATOMS: atom_id res chain seq x y z
N MET A 1 -11.83 12.65 -18.11
CA MET A 1 -11.66 13.01 -16.71
C MET A 1 -11.00 11.87 -15.96
N ALA A 2 -9.89 12.13 -15.36
CA ALA A 2 -9.29 11.14 -14.51
C ALA A 2 -10.27 10.87 -13.37
N ARG A 3 -10.69 9.64 -13.27
CA ARG A 3 -11.56 9.25 -12.19
C ARG A 3 -10.80 9.40 -10.88
N GLN A 4 -11.34 10.18 -10.00
CA GLN A 4 -10.78 10.23 -8.65
C GLN A 4 -10.79 8.83 -8.07
N PRO A 5 -9.71 8.42 -7.40
CA PRO A 5 -9.76 7.19 -6.64
C PRO A 5 -10.98 7.31 -5.73
N THR A 6 -11.79 6.30 -5.70
CA THR A 6 -12.93 6.28 -4.81
C THR A 6 -12.42 6.56 -3.40
N SER A 7 -12.96 7.59 -2.77
CA SER A 7 -12.58 7.92 -1.41
C SER A 7 -12.91 6.75 -0.50
N LEU A 8 -11.91 6.26 0.20
CA LEU A 8 -12.07 5.16 1.13
C LEU A 8 -12.18 5.68 2.55
N ALA A 9 -13.10 5.13 3.30
CA ALA A 9 -13.18 5.39 4.71
C ALA A 9 -11.94 4.83 5.42
N ARG A 10 -11.68 5.34 6.61
CA ARG A 10 -10.50 4.95 7.38
C ARG A 10 -10.34 3.43 7.52
N ARG A 11 -11.41 2.73 7.89
CA ARG A 11 -11.37 1.27 8.05
C ARG A 11 -11.14 0.55 6.73
N GLU A 12 -11.70 1.08 5.66
CA GLU A 12 -11.48 0.54 4.32
C GLU A 12 -10.02 0.64 3.92
N ARG A 13 -9.38 1.77 4.20
CA ARG A 13 -7.95 1.95 3.92
C ARG A 13 -7.09 1.00 4.74
N GLU A 14 -7.42 0.81 6.01
CA GLU A 14 -6.71 -0.13 6.86
C GLU A 14 -6.78 -1.56 6.31
N ILE A 15 -7.95 -1.95 5.83
CA ILE A 15 -8.14 -3.26 5.21
C ILE A 15 -7.32 -3.38 3.92
N MET A 16 -7.36 -2.36 3.07
CA MET A 16 -6.59 -2.39 1.82
C MET A 16 -5.09 -2.48 2.10
N ASP A 17 -4.60 -1.78 3.11
CA ASP A 17 -3.19 -1.85 3.51
C ASP A 17 -2.80 -3.28 3.91
N VAL A 18 -3.65 -3.96 4.67
CA VAL A 18 -3.42 -5.36 5.06
C VAL A 18 -3.39 -6.27 3.84
N VAL A 19 -4.36 -6.12 2.95
CA VAL A 19 -4.45 -6.96 1.75
C VAL A 19 -3.22 -6.76 0.86
N TYR A 20 -2.78 -5.53 0.66
CA TYR A 20 -1.57 -5.26 -0.11
C TYR A 20 -0.33 -5.85 0.55
N ARG A 21 -0.22 -5.71 1.86
CA ARG A 21 0.94 -6.24 2.60
C ARG A 21 1.02 -7.77 2.53
N LEU A 22 -0.12 -8.45 2.65
CA LEU A 22 -0.16 -9.90 2.64
C LEU A 22 -0.23 -10.51 1.24
N GLY A 23 -0.59 -9.71 0.24
CA GLY A 23 -0.74 -10.19 -1.14
C GLY A 23 -2.06 -10.88 -1.41
N GLY A 24 -2.87 -11.05 -0.40
CA GLY A 24 -4.17 -11.71 -0.42
C GLY A 24 -4.45 -12.28 0.95
N ALA A 25 -5.69 -12.25 1.37
CA ALA A 25 -6.02 -12.67 2.73
C ALA A 25 -7.50 -13.03 2.87
N THR A 26 -7.78 -13.91 3.81
CA THR A 26 -9.14 -14.22 4.22
C THR A 26 -9.65 -13.12 5.16
N SER A 27 -10.95 -13.04 5.34
CA SER A 27 -11.57 -12.12 6.29
C SER A 27 -10.98 -12.25 7.69
N ARG A 28 -10.74 -13.47 8.12
CA ARG A 28 -10.14 -13.76 9.42
C ARG A 28 -8.72 -13.22 9.54
N GLN A 29 -7.89 -13.47 8.52
CA GLN A 29 -6.50 -12.98 8.50
C GLN A 29 -6.46 -11.46 8.52
N ILE A 30 -7.34 -10.82 7.76
CA ILE A 30 -7.43 -9.35 7.72
C ILE A 30 -7.77 -8.84 9.12
N ARG A 31 -8.77 -9.42 9.75
CA ARG A 31 -9.21 -8.98 11.07
C ARG A 31 -8.10 -9.14 12.11
N GLU A 32 -7.32 -10.21 12.03
CA GLU A 32 -6.21 -10.45 12.95
C GLU A 32 -5.11 -9.39 12.84
N GLU A 33 -4.97 -8.76 11.67
CA GLU A 33 -3.95 -7.75 11.42
C GLU A 33 -4.41 -6.32 11.75
N LEU A 34 -5.69 -6.12 11.98
CA LEU A 34 -6.20 -4.79 12.30
C LEU A 34 -5.99 -4.48 13.78
N GLN A 35 -5.65 -3.22 14.05
CA GLN A 35 -5.66 -2.72 15.43
C GLN A 35 -7.09 -2.44 15.80
N ASP A 36 -7.46 -2.81 17.02
CA ASP A 36 -8.83 -2.64 17.51
C ASP A 36 -9.83 -3.16 16.48
N PRO A 37 -9.77 -4.48 16.17
CA PRO A 37 -10.56 -5.03 15.07
C PRO A 37 -12.05 -4.93 15.33
N PRO A 38 -12.84 -4.56 14.31
CA PRO A 38 -14.28 -4.57 14.43
C PRO A 38 -14.82 -5.98 14.51
N HIS A 39 -16.09 -6.11 14.82
CA HIS A 39 -16.77 -7.39 14.84
C HIS A 39 -16.58 -8.11 13.48
N PRO A 40 -16.44 -9.45 13.47
CA PRO A 40 -16.28 -10.19 12.21
C PRO A 40 -17.34 -9.88 11.15
N ALA A 41 -18.58 -9.66 11.55
CA ALA A 41 -19.63 -9.28 10.61
C ALA A 41 -19.36 -7.91 9.97
N ALA A 42 -18.83 -6.97 10.73
CA ALA A 42 -18.45 -5.64 10.23
C ALA A 42 -17.31 -5.73 9.22
N VAL A 43 -16.34 -6.59 9.47
CA VAL A 43 -15.23 -6.82 8.52
C VAL A 43 -15.78 -7.36 7.20
N ARG A 44 -16.67 -8.33 7.25
CA ARG A 44 -17.28 -8.89 6.03
C ARG A 44 -18.08 -7.84 5.26
N THR A 45 -18.77 -6.96 5.98
CA THR A 45 -19.50 -5.86 5.34
C THR A 45 -18.55 -4.89 4.64
N LEU A 46 -17.45 -4.53 5.29
CA LEU A 46 -16.43 -3.65 4.70
C LEU A 46 -15.79 -4.28 3.46
N LEU A 47 -15.53 -5.59 3.49
CA LEU A 47 -14.99 -6.32 2.35
C LEU A 47 -15.97 -6.31 1.17
N ARG A 48 -17.25 -6.47 1.44
CA ARG A 48 -18.28 -6.40 0.41
C ARG A 48 -18.36 -5.00 -0.21
N ILE A 49 -18.24 -3.97 0.60
CA ILE A 49 -18.20 -2.59 0.13
C ILE A 49 -16.99 -2.36 -0.77
N LEU A 50 -15.82 -2.85 -0.36
CA LEU A 50 -14.58 -2.73 -1.15
C LEU A 50 -14.68 -3.48 -2.49
N GLU A 51 -15.31 -4.63 -2.51
CA GLU A 51 -15.59 -5.34 -3.76
C GLU A 51 -16.54 -4.53 -4.65
N SER A 52 -17.58 -3.96 -4.06
CA SER A 52 -18.55 -3.14 -4.79
C SER A 52 -17.91 -1.88 -5.37
N LYS A 53 -16.91 -1.33 -4.69
CA LYS A 53 -16.14 -0.17 -5.17
C LYS A 53 -15.07 -0.57 -6.21
N GLY A 54 -14.91 -1.84 -6.49
CA GLY A 54 -13.90 -2.33 -7.44
C GLY A 54 -12.49 -2.35 -6.91
N GLN A 55 -12.30 -2.25 -5.60
CA GLN A 55 -10.97 -2.24 -4.97
C GLN A 55 -10.45 -3.65 -4.71
N LEU A 56 -11.34 -4.56 -4.40
CA LEU A 56 -11.02 -5.96 -4.11
C LEU A 56 -11.82 -6.89 -5.00
N ARG A 57 -11.28 -8.06 -5.22
CA ARG A 57 -12.02 -9.21 -5.72
C ARG A 57 -11.70 -10.39 -4.82
N HIS A 58 -12.49 -11.43 -4.87
CA HIS A 58 -12.19 -12.62 -4.10
C HIS A 58 -12.10 -13.85 -5.00
N THR A 59 -11.29 -14.79 -4.55
CA THR A 59 -11.19 -16.12 -5.12
C THR A 59 -11.57 -17.10 -4.01
N LYS A 60 -11.96 -18.29 -4.40
CA LYS A 60 -12.29 -19.32 -3.42
C LYS A 60 -11.10 -20.24 -3.20
N ASP A 61 -10.88 -20.53 -1.92
CA ASP A 61 -9.92 -21.54 -1.50
C ASP A 61 -10.68 -22.49 -0.58
N GLY A 62 -11.29 -23.52 -1.19
CA GLY A 62 -12.21 -24.39 -0.48
C GLY A 62 -13.43 -23.60 -0.01
N PRO A 63 -13.82 -23.69 1.26
CA PRO A 63 -14.96 -22.93 1.78
C PRO A 63 -14.63 -21.47 2.08
N ARG A 64 -13.36 -21.06 1.94
CA ARG A 64 -12.92 -19.72 2.31
C ARG A 64 -12.82 -18.81 1.08
N HIS A 65 -13.12 -17.53 1.29
CA HIS A 65 -12.87 -16.50 0.30
C HIS A 65 -11.52 -15.85 0.60
N VAL A 66 -10.66 -15.77 -0.40
CA VAL A 66 -9.40 -15.04 -0.31
C VAL A 66 -9.57 -13.73 -1.08
N TYR A 67 -9.41 -12.62 -0.39
CA TYR A 67 -9.55 -11.29 -0.98
C TYR A 67 -8.21 -10.81 -1.50
N VAL A 68 -8.20 -10.35 -2.75
CA VAL A 68 -7.00 -9.85 -3.42
C VAL A 68 -7.31 -8.47 -4.00
N PRO A 69 -6.30 -7.59 -4.10
CA PRO A 69 -6.52 -6.28 -4.70
C PRO A 69 -6.73 -6.40 -6.21
N THR A 70 -7.59 -5.56 -6.73
CA THR A 70 -7.84 -5.52 -8.18
C THR A 70 -6.74 -4.78 -8.93
N THR A 71 -6.07 -3.85 -8.24
CA THR A 71 -4.95 -3.10 -8.80
C THR A 71 -3.65 -3.76 -8.36
N PRO A 72 -2.73 -4.06 -9.29
CA PRO A 72 -1.44 -4.63 -8.91
C PRO A 72 -0.70 -3.74 -7.92
N ARG A 73 0.03 -4.38 -7.01
CA ARG A 73 0.79 -3.69 -5.96
C ARG A 73 1.72 -2.62 -6.51
N THR A 74 2.42 -2.92 -7.61
CA THR A 74 3.33 -1.98 -8.23
C THR A 74 2.65 -0.72 -8.73
N VAL A 75 1.44 -0.87 -9.29
CA VAL A 75 0.65 0.28 -9.75
C VAL A 75 0.17 1.11 -8.56
N ALA A 76 -0.29 0.45 -7.50
CA ALA A 76 -0.71 1.13 -6.27
C ALA A 76 0.46 1.88 -5.63
N GLN A 77 1.66 1.29 -5.60
CA GLN A 77 2.87 1.92 -5.08
C GLN A 77 3.20 3.19 -5.85
N ARG A 78 3.17 3.14 -7.17
CA ARG A 78 3.46 4.31 -8.02
C ARG A 78 2.46 5.43 -7.79
N SER A 79 1.19 5.08 -7.69
CA SER A 79 0.14 6.05 -7.43
C SER A 79 0.32 6.72 -6.06
N ALA A 80 0.64 5.93 -5.04
CA ALA A 80 0.89 6.44 -3.69
C ALA A 80 2.09 7.38 -3.65
N VAL A 81 3.18 7.01 -4.30
CA VAL A 81 4.38 7.84 -4.38
C VAL A 81 4.08 9.16 -5.09
N LYS A 82 3.37 9.09 -6.21
CA LYS A 82 3.00 10.27 -6.98
C LYS A 82 2.15 11.24 -6.15
N HIS A 83 1.19 10.70 -5.43
CA HIS A 83 0.33 11.50 -4.55
C HIS A 83 1.15 12.15 -3.43
N LEU A 84 2.02 11.39 -2.79
CA LEU A 84 2.90 11.88 -1.73
C LEU A 84 3.77 13.04 -2.22
N LEU A 85 4.40 12.86 -3.38
CA LEU A 85 5.27 13.88 -3.97
C LEU A 85 4.52 15.17 -4.28
N SER A 86 3.35 15.07 -4.92
CA SER A 86 2.59 16.24 -5.28
C SER A 86 1.99 16.94 -4.07
N THR A 87 1.56 16.19 -3.07
CA THR A 87 0.85 16.74 -1.90
C THR A 87 1.80 17.39 -0.90
N PHE A 88 2.93 16.75 -0.62
CA PHE A 88 3.79 17.16 0.49
C PHE A 88 5.17 17.67 0.08
N PHE A 89 5.63 17.37 -1.11
CA PHE A 89 7.00 17.67 -1.53
C PHE A 89 7.09 18.53 -2.80
N GLY A 90 5.97 19.11 -3.21
CA GLY A 90 5.97 19.97 -4.40
C GLY A 90 6.51 19.30 -5.66
N GLY A 91 6.38 17.98 -5.75
CA GLY A 91 6.88 17.21 -6.87
C GLY A 91 8.37 16.84 -6.79
N SER A 92 9.06 17.26 -5.75
CA SER A 92 10.51 17.02 -5.64
C SER A 92 10.81 15.62 -5.09
N ARG A 93 11.34 14.77 -5.94
CA ARG A 93 11.79 13.43 -5.53
C ARG A 93 12.96 13.51 -4.57
N ALA A 94 13.88 14.45 -4.81
CA ALA A 94 15.05 14.63 -3.96
C ALA A 94 14.64 15.03 -2.53
N ALA A 95 13.67 15.92 -2.40
CA ALA A 95 13.17 16.34 -1.09
C ALA A 95 12.52 15.17 -0.35
N ALA A 96 11.76 14.34 -1.05
CA ALA A 96 11.12 13.17 -0.45
C ALA A 96 12.16 12.15 0.01
N VAL A 97 13.18 11.88 -0.80
CA VAL A 97 14.26 10.95 -0.44
C VAL A 97 15.01 11.47 0.78
N ALA A 98 15.35 12.75 0.81
CA ALA A 98 16.04 13.34 1.94
C ALA A 98 15.21 13.20 3.23
N ALA A 99 13.91 13.46 3.15
CA ALA A 99 13.02 13.31 4.30
C ALA A 99 12.97 11.87 4.79
N LEU A 100 12.90 10.92 3.89
CA LEU A 100 12.88 9.49 4.23
C LEU A 100 14.16 9.03 4.91
N LEU A 101 15.30 9.56 4.48
CA LEU A 101 16.61 9.18 5.03
C LEU A 101 16.90 9.87 6.36
N ASP A 102 16.39 11.08 6.52
CA ASP A 102 16.60 11.86 7.75
C ASP A 102 15.60 11.51 8.85
N ASP A 103 14.48 10.91 8.45
CA ASP A 103 13.44 10.55 9.39
C ASP A 103 13.82 9.27 10.08
N GLY A 104 14.42 9.39 11.28
CA GLY A 104 14.54 8.11 11.75
C GLY A 104 15.12 7.88 13.10
N ASP A 105 14.24 7.39 13.90
CA ASP A 105 14.63 6.77 15.14
C ASP A 105 15.37 5.45 14.88
N GLU A 106 15.22 4.88 13.69
CA GLU A 106 15.87 3.63 13.33
C GLU A 106 16.83 3.81 12.16
N PRO A 107 18.07 3.33 12.28
CA PRO A 107 19.00 3.40 11.16
C PRO A 107 18.57 2.46 10.03
N LEU A 108 19.02 2.78 8.83
CA LEU A 108 18.80 1.91 7.69
C LEU A 108 19.43 0.55 7.93
N THR A 109 18.75 -0.50 7.49
CA THR A 109 19.30 -1.86 7.52
C THR A 109 20.41 -1.98 6.48
N ALA A 110 21.26 -3.00 6.62
CA ALA A 110 22.31 -3.29 5.63
C ALA A 110 21.71 -3.53 4.24
N GLY A 111 20.58 -4.22 4.17
CA GLY A 111 19.88 -4.45 2.90
C GLY A 111 19.38 -3.17 2.25
N GLU A 112 18.82 -2.28 3.05
CA GLU A 112 18.37 -0.98 2.58
C GLU A 112 19.52 -0.13 2.06
N ARG A 113 20.65 -0.11 2.76
CA ARG A 113 21.84 0.62 2.33
C ARG A 113 22.35 0.09 0.99
N GLU A 114 22.37 -1.22 0.83
CA GLU A 114 22.82 -1.85 -0.42
C GLU A 114 21.90 -1.47 -1.58
N THR A 115 20.60 -1.51 -1.35
CA THR A 115 19.61 -1.12 -2.36
C THR A 115 19.79 0.32 -2.78
N LEU A 116 19.96 1.22 -1.79
CA LEU A 116 20.16 2.66 -2.06
C LEU A 116 21.49 2.92 -2.79
N ALA A 117 22.54 2.22 -2.40
CA ALA A 117 23.84 2.33 -3.08
C ALA A 117 23.71 1.93 -4.55
N GLY A 118 22.94 0.89 -4.84
CA GLY A 118 22.65 0.47 -6.21
C GLY A 118 21.91 1.53 -7.02
N VAL A 119 20.95 2.19 -6.39
CA VAL A 119 20.20 3.27 -7.04
C VAL A 119 21.12 4.45 -7.38
N VAL A 120 21.97 4.86 -6.43
CA VAL A 120 22.92 5.95 -6.63
C VAL A 120 23.89 5.61 -7.76
N LYS A 121 24.37 4.39 -7.78
CA LYS A 121 25.30 3.91 -8.84
C LYS A 121 24.65 4.02 -10.21
N ARG A 122 23.40 3.61 -10.34
CA ARG A 122 22.67 3.70 -11.61
C ARG A 122 22.50 5.16 -12.04
N LEU A 123 22.13 6.03 -11.11
CA LEU A 123 21.94 7.44 -11.41
C LEU A 123 23.24 8.09 -11.92
N ARG A 124 24.38 7.75 -11.32
CA ARG A 124 25.68 8.25 -11.74
C ARG A 124 26.08 7.71 -13.10
N ALA A 125 25.81 6.44 -13.37
CA ALA A 125 26.12 5.82 -14.65
C ALA A 125 25.30 6.42 -15.79
N GLU A 126 24.09 6.88 -15.50
CA GLU A 126 23.24 7.55 -16.48
C GLU A 126 23.75 8.95 -16.82
N GLY A 127 24.66 9.49 -16.05
CA GLY A 127 25.27 10.80 -16.32
C GLY A 127 24.31 11.97 -16.20
N ARG A 128 23.29 11.86 -15.37
CA ARG A 128 22.24 12.87 -15.33
C ARG A 128 21.95 13.36 -13.93
#